data_0c25e159c8aa9e4dfd663102b99d175b
#
_entry.id   0c25e159c8aa9e4dfd663102b99d175b
#
_cell.length_a   1.000
_cell.length_b   1.000
_cell.length_c   1.000
_cell.angle_alpha   90.00
_cell.angle_beta   90.00
_cell.angle_gamma   90.00
#
_symmetry.space_group_name_H-M   'P 1'
#
loop_
_entity.id
_entity.type
_entity.pdbx_description
1 polymer ?
#
loop_
_entity_poly.entity_id
_entity_poly.type
_entity_poly.pdbx_seq_one_letter_code
_entity_poly.pdbx_strand_id
1 'polypeptide(L)'
;GEQTRPTAERVKEAVFSALQFHLSGRRVLDLFAGSGQMALEALSRGAESAVMCDRSPQAAKVIQQNIDKTKLSGARLLCCDYQKALRSLQGEAFDLVFLDPPYRAGLIPPALRALQRFGLMGPGGIIVCEDEKAEPYTLAGYAVKKHEKYGRIYITILEKMDEGGEGNEPE
;
A
#
# COMPACT_ATOMS: atom_id res chain seq x y z
N GLY A 1 -18.85 -21.03 -8.93
CA GLY A 1 -18.97 -20.55 -7.61
C GLY A 1 -17.78 -19.77 -7.13
N GLU A 2 -17.84 -19.43 -5.90
CA GLU A 2 -16.76 -18.62 -5.36
C GLU A 2 -15.46 -19.37 -5.32
N GLN A 3 -15.51 -20.69 -5.27
CA GLN A 3 -14.24 -21.40 -5.27
C GLN A 3 -13.51 -21.26 -6.59
N THR A 4 -14.16 -20.77 -7.62
CA THR A 4 -13.48 -20.51 -8.87
C THR A 4 -12.86 -19.13 -8.89
N ARG A 5 -13.10 -18.30 -7.89
CA ARG A 5 -12.51 -16.98 -7.85
C ARG A 5 -11.16 -17.07 -7.17
N PRO A 6 -10.09 -16.56 -7.83
CA PRO A 6 -8.77 -16.57 -7.21
C PRO A 6 -8.77 -15.79 -5.90
N THR A 7 -7.95 -16.26 -4.97
CA THR A 7 -7.80 -15.56 -3.69
C THR A 7 -7.38 -14.11 -3.91
N ALA A 8 -6.49 -13.87 -4.87
CA ALA A 8 -6.01 -12.53 -5.16
C ALA A 8 -7.15 -11.58 -5.52
N GLU A 9 -8.13 -12.06 -6.29
CA GLU A 9 -9.28 -11.23 -6.66
C GLU A 9 -10.14 -10.91 -5.45
N ARG A 10 -10.35 -11.89 -4.56
CA ARG A 10 -11.14 -11.66 -3.36
C ARG A 10 -10.44 -10.67 -2.43
N VAL A 11 -9.12 -10.79 -2.30
CA VAL A 11 -8.34 -9.88 -1.48
C VAL A 11 -8.46 -8.46 -2.02
N LYS A 12 -8.30 -8.31 -3.34
CA LYS A 12 -8.38 -6.99 -3.96
C LYS A 12 -9.75 -6.36 -3.70
N GLU A 13 -10.82 -7.13 -3.88
CA GLU A 13 -12.17 -6.63 -3.65
C GLU A 13 -12.37 -6.22 -2.19
N ALA A 14 -11.88 -7.05 -1.26
CA ALA A 14 -12.02 -6.75 0.15
C ALA A 14 -11.26 -5.50 0.55
N VAL A 15 -10.05 -5.34 0.02
CA VAL A 15 -9.24 -4.16 0.32
C VAL A 15 -9.93 -2.91 -0.18
N PHE A 16 -10.38 -2.90 -1.43
CA PHE A 16 -10.99 -1.69 -1.99
C PHE A 16 -12.36 -1.41 -1.40
N SER A 17 -13.08 -2.44 -0.95
CA SER A 17 -14.31 -2.22 -0.20
C SER A 17 -14.00 -1.51 1.12
N ALA A 18 -12.96 -1.96 1.83
CA ALA A 18 -12.58 -1.33 3.09
C ALA A 18 -12.08 0.10 2.90
N LEU A 19 -11.49 0.40 1.74
CA LEU A 19 -10.91 1.71 1.47
C LEU A 19 -11.84 2.66 0.72
N GLN A 20 -13.10 2.28 0.47
CA GLN A 20 -13.92 2.99 -0.49
C GLN A 20 -14.08 4.48 -0.21
N PHE A 21 -13.95 4.90 1.04
CA PHE A 21 -14.07 6.32 1.38
C PHE A 21 -12.71 6.97 1.61
N HIS A 22 -11.61 6.29 1.21
CA HIS A 22 -10.25 6.77 1.46
C HIS A 22 -9.42 6.75 0.18
N LEU A 23 -10.06 6.91 -0.97
CA LEU A 23 -9.34 6.82 -2.26
C LEU A 23 -9.31 8.15 -3.00
N SER A 24 -10.42 8.89 -2.97
CA SER A 24 -10.51 10.12 -3.76
C SER A 24 -9.47 11.14 -3.30
N GLY A 25 -8.66 11.63 -4.25
CA GLY A 25 -7.68 12.65 -3.98
C GLY A 25 -6.43 12.17 -3.25
N ARG A 26 -6.28 10.88 -3.05
CA ARG A 26 -5.18 10.34 -2.25
C ARG A 26 -3.92 10.15 -3.08
N ARG A 27 -2.77 10.29 -2.42
CA ARG A 27 -1.46 10.02 -3.00
C ARG A 27 -1.07 8.62 -2.57
N VAL A 28 -0.87 7.74 -3.54
CA VAL A 28 -0.74 6.31 -3.32
C VAL A 28 0.69 5.85 -3.61
N LEU A 29 1.19 4.92 -2.81
CA LEU A 29 2.50 4.30 -3.01
C LEU A 29 2.34 2.79 -2.93
N ASP A 30 2.83 2.07 -3.95
CA ASP A 30 2.86 0.62 -3.94
C ASP A 30 4.31 0.19 -4.04
N LEU A 31 4.87 -0.33 -2.94
CA LEU A 31 6.29 -0.64 -2.85
C LEU A 31 6.70 -1.95 -3.49
N PHE A 32 5.75 -2.84 -3.75
CA PHE A 32 6.02 -4.14 -4.35
C PHE A 32 4.95 -4.37 -5.41
N ALA A 33 5.00 -3.54 -6.44
CA ALA A 33 3.82 -3.33 -7.28
C ALA A 33 3.46 -4.50 -8.19
N GLY A 34 4.42 -5.34 -8.56
CA GLY A 34 4.12 -6.48 -9.42
C GLY A 34 3.59 -6.05 -10.77
N SER A 35 2.28 -6.22 -10.99
CA SER A 35 1.63 -5.79 -12.22
C SER A 35 1.10 -4.37 -12.14
N GLY A 36 1.12 -3.78 -10.95
CA GLY A 36 0.59 -2.44 -10.75
C GLY A 36 -0.91 -2.39 -10.51
N GLN A 37 -1.55 -3.54 -10.33
CA GLN A 37 -3.01 -3.58 -10.25
C GLN A 37 -3.59 -2.79 -9.11
N MET A 38 -2.97 -2.84 -7.92
CA MET A 38 -3.53 -2.15 -6.76
C MET A 38 -3.48 -0.63 -6.96
N ALA A 39 -2.32 -0.13 -7.38
CA ALA A 39 -2.17 1.30 -7.58
C ALA A 39 -3.03 1.82 -8.73
N LEU A 40 -3.12 1.06 -9.81
CA LEU A 40 -3.94 1.46 -10.95
C LEU A 40 -5.42 1.43 -10.60
N GLU A 41 -5.83 0.46 -9.77
CA GLU A 41 -7.22 0.44 -9.29
C GLU A 41 -7.50 1.69 -8.44
N ALA A 42 -6.57 2.06 -7.58
CA ALA A 42 -6.73 3.28 -6.77
C ALA A 42 -6.89 4.51 -7.64
N LEU A 43 -6.07 4.62 -8.70
CA LEU A 43 -6.19 5.74 -9.63
C LEU A 43 -7.55 5.74 -10.32
N SER A 44 -8.04 4.57 -10.72
CA SER A 44 -9.33 4.49 -11.39
C SER A 44 -10.48 4.88 -10.47
N ARG A 45 -10.26 4.81 -9.16
CA ARG A 45 -11.27 5.19 -8.17
C ARG A 45 -11.07 6.60 -7.64
N GLY A 46 -10.22 7.39 -8.27
CA GLY A 46 -10.11 8.81 -7.95
C GLY A 46 -8.88 9.24 -7.19
N ALA A 47 -7.92 8.35 -6.96
CA ALA A 47 -6.67 8.77 -6.34
C ALA A 47 -5.99 9.82 -7.20
N GLU A 48 -5.28 10.74 -6.56
CA GLU A 48 -4.63 11.84 -7.26
C GLU A 48 -3.39 11.36 -8.01
N SER A 49 -2.61 10.49 -7.39
CA SER A 49 -1.36 10.02 -7.96
C SER A 49 -1.02 8.66 -7.37
N ALA A 50 -0.17 7.93 -8.07
CA ALA A 50 0.30 6.64 -7.60
C ALA A 50 1.72 6.41 -8.05
N VAL A 51 2.60 6.09 -7.10
CA VAL A 51 3.96 5.69 -7.37
C VAL A 51 4.01 4.18 -7.21
N MET A 52 4.50 3.49 -8.24
CA MET A 52 4.62 2.04 -8.24
C MET A 52 6.09 1.68 -8.30
N CYS A 53 6.53 0.85 -7.35
CA CYS A 53 7.92 0.45 -7.26
C CYS A 53 8.02 -1.06 -7.41
N ASP A 54 8.96 -1.51 -8.22
CA ASP A 54 9.30 -2.92 -8.29
C ASP A 54 10.75 -3.03 -8.72
N ARG A 55 11.47 -3.98 -8.12
CA ARG A 55 12.89 -4.13 -8.42
C ARG A 55 13.12 -4.88 -9.72
N SER A 56 12.12 -5.60 -10.21
CA SER A 56 12.25 -6.45 -11.39
C SER A 56 12.05 -5.63 -12.66
N PRO A 57 13.02 -5.62 -13.59
CA PRO A 57 12.81 -4.96 -14.87
C PRO A 57 11.65 -5.54 -15.65
N GLN A 58 11.39 -6.85 -15.49
CA GLN A 58 10.26 -7.47 -16.16
C GLN A 58 8.94 -6.97 -15.60
N ALA A 59 8.86 -6.85 -14.27
CA ALA A 59 7.66 -6.29 -13.64
C ALA A 59 7.47 -4.85 -14.07
N ALA A 60 8.55 -4.07 -14.11
CA ALA A 60 8.46 -2.68 -14.53
C ALA A 60 7.90 -2.56 -15.94
N LYS A 61 8.29 -3.45 -16.82
CA LYS A 61 7.78 -3.44 -18.18
C LYS A 61 6.27 -3.71 -18.21
N VAL A 62 5.83 -4.67 -17.42
CA VAL A 62 4.40 -4.98 -17.33
C VAL A 62 3.63 -3.79 -16.75
N ILE A 63 4.17 -3.17 -15.70
CA ILE A 63 3.54 -2.01 -15.10
C ILE A 63 3.39 -0.90 -16.13
N GLN A 64 4.46 -0.62 -16.89
CA GLN A 64 4.41 0.44 -17.90
C GLN A 64 3.36 0.13 -18.96
N GLN A 65 3.27 -1.13 -19.39
CA GLN A 65 2.25 -1.52 -20.35
C GLN A 65 0.84 -1.30 -19.80
N ASN A 66 0.66 -1.62 -18.51
CA ASN A 66 -0.64 -1.44 -17.88
C ASN A 66 -0.98 0.04 -17.70
N ILE A 67 0.02 0.87 -17.36
CA ILE A 67 -0.19 2.32 -17.29
C ILE A 67 -0.66 2.83 -18.65
N ASP A 68 0.04 2.45 -19.71
CA ASP A 68 -0.27 2.91 -21.05
C ASP A 68 -1.67 2.46 -21.49
N LYS A 69 -2.02 1.24 -21.13
CA LYS A 69 -3.30 0.67 -21.54
C LYS A 69 -4.48 1.35 -20.85
N THR A 70 -4.32 1.71 -19.57
CA THR A 70 -5.42 2.32 -18.82
C THR A 70 -5.60 3.79 -19.15
N LYS A 71 -4.56 4.44 -19.62
CA LYS A 71 -4.58 5.87 -19.94
C LYS A 71 -4.94 6.73 -18.73
N LEU A 72 -4.69 6.23 -17.52
CA LEU A 72 -4.91 7.01 -16.31
C LEU A 72 -3.73 7.94 -16.11
N SER A 73 -4.02 9.15 -15.65
CA SER A 73 -2.95 10.11 -15.34
C SER A 73 -2.51 9.92 -13.88
N GLY A 74 -1.33 10.43 -13.56
CA GLY A 74 -0.84 10.43 -12.19
C GLY A 74 -0.02 9.22 -11.80
N ALA A 75 0.27 8.33 -12.74
CA ALA A 75 1.06 7.14 -12.46
C ALA A 75 2.55 7.42 -12.65
N ARG A 76 3.38 6.88 -11.75
CA ARG A 76 4.83 7.03 -11.81
C ARG A 76 5.46 5.70 -11.42
N LEU A 77 6.44 5.26 -12.20
CA LEU A 77 7.07 3.96 -12.01
C LEU A 77 8.51 4.13 -11.58
N LEU A 78 8.91 3.42 -10.52
CA LEU A 78 10.30 3.37 -10.06
C LEU A 78 10.77 1.93 -10.14
N CYS A 79 11.77 1.64 -10.99
CA CYS A 79 12.32 0.30 -11.11
C CYS A 79 13.58 0.22 -10.26
N CYS A 80 13.40 -0.10 -8.97
CA CYS A 80 14.51 -0.24 -8.04
C CYS A 80 13.98 -0.95 -6.81
N ASP A 81 14.88 -1.32 -5.88
CA ASP A 81 14.41 -1.96 -4.66
C ASP A 81 13.71 -0.92 -3.78
N TYR A 82 12.92 -1.45 -2.83
CA TYR A 82 12.05 -0.58 -2.04
C TYR A 82 12.82 0.43 -1.18
N GLN A 83 14.01 0.05 -0.68
CA GLN A 83 14.77 0.96 0.16
C GLN A 83 15.27 2.16 -0.64
N LYS A 84 15.74 1.89 -1.85
CA LYS A 84 16.18 2.97 -2.73
C LYS A 84 15.00 3.86 -3.12
N ALA A 85 13.86 3.24 -3.41
CA ALA A 85 12.66 3.99 -3.74
C ALA A 85 12.28 4.92 -2.59
N LEU A 86 12.23 4.39 -1.37
CA LEU A 86 11.83 5.22 -0.22
C LEU A 86 12.78 6.38 0.00
N ARG A 87 14.10 6.15 -0.17
CA ARG A 87 15.06 7.24 -0.04
C ARG A 87 14.83 8.30 -1.09
N SER A 88 14.54 7.89 -2.32
CA SER A 88 14.35 8.85 -3.39
C SER A 88 13.06 9.65 -3.25
N LEU A 89 12.11 9.13 -2.47
CA LEU A 89 10.81 9.78 -2.28
C LEU A 89 10.77 10.68 -1.05
N GLN A 90 11.88 10.84 -0.34
CA GLN A 90 11.91 11.72 0.82
C GLN A 90 11.48 13.12 0.43
N GLY A 91 10.66 13.72 1.29
CA GLY A 91 10.06 15.03 1.00
C GLY A 91 8.67 14.93 0.44
N GLU A 92 8.27 13.76 -0.06
CA GLU A 92 6.89 13.53 -0.47
C GLU A 92 6.13 12.91 0.69
N ALA A 93 4.81 12.96 0.62
CA ALA A 93 3.97 12.35 1.63
C ALA A 93 2.88 11.56 0.93
N PHE A 94 2.60 10.38 1.47
CA PHE A 94 1.61 9.49 0.90
C PHE A 94 0.45 9.29 1.86
N ASP A 95 -0.73 9.09 1.30
CA ASP A 95 -1.95 8.91 2.07
C ASP A 95 -2.35 7.46 2.14
N LEU A 96 -1.86 6.64 1.21
CA LEU A 96 -2.21 5.22 1.14
C LEU A 96 -1.00 4.45 0.59
N VAL A 97 -0.54 3.46 1.34
CA VAL A 97 0.61 2.66 0.95
C VAL A 97 0.20 1.19 0.94
N PHE A 98 0.52 0.49 -0.14
CA PHE A 98 0.32 -0.95 -0.24
C PHE A 98 1.65 -1.67 -0.05
N LEU A 99 1.66 -2.67 0.83
CA LEU A 99 2.82 -3.50 1.10
C LEU A 99 2.44 -4.96 0.86
N ASP A 100 2.78 -5.47 -0.32
CA ASP A 100 2.50 -6.85 -0.69
C ASP A 100 3.77 -7.48 -1.27
N PRO A 101 4.79 -7.69 -0.42
CA PRO A 101 6.05 -8.27 -0.89
C PRO A 101 5.93 -9.75 -1.13
N PRO A 102 6.94 -10.37 -1.75
CA PRO A 102 6.96 -11.83 -1.89
C PRO A 102 6.82 -12.49 -0.52
N TYR A 103 6.11 -13.62 -0.50
CA TYR A 103 5.84 -14.33 0.74
C TYR A 103 7.13 -14.76 1.41
N ARG A 104 7.15 -14.72 2.74
CA ARG A 104 8.25 -15.23 3.55
C ARG A 104 9.57 -14.49 3.35
N ALA A 105 9.53 -13.35 2.69
CA ALA A 105 10.73 -12.55 2.51
C ALA A 105 11.03 -11.69 3.71
N GLY A 106 10.07 -11.55 4.63
CA GLY A 106 10.27 -10.76 5.85
C GLY A 106 10.42 -9.28 5.59
N LEU A 107 9.83 -8.77 4.53
CA LEU A 107 10.07 -7.39 4.11
C LEU A 107 9.12 -6.37 4.71
N ILE A 108 7.98 -6.81 5.27
CA ILE A 108 7.01 -5.84 5.78
C ILE A 108 7.52 -5.08 7.00
N PRO A 109 8.07 -5.74 8.04
CA PRO A 109 8.57 -4.95 9.16
C PRO A 109 9.64 -3.92 8.78
N PRO A 110 10.68 -4.27 7.99
CA PRO A 110 11.63 -3.23 7.63
C PRO A 110 11.03 -2.15 6.74
N ALA A 111 10.05 -2.48 5.89
CA ALA A 111 9.38 -1.47 5.08
C ALA A 111 8.58 -0.51 5.94
N LEU A 112 7.87 -1.03 6.95
CA LEU A 112 7.13 -0.19 7.89
C LEU A 112 8.08 0.77 8.63
N ARG A 113 9.20 0.25 9.11
CA ARG A 113 10.17 1.08 9.80
C ARG A 113 10.75 2.16 8.89
N ALA A 114 11.00 1.79 7.62
CA ALA A 114 11.57 2.76 6.68
C ALA A 114 10.57 3.85 6.31
N LEU A 115 9.30 3.49 6.13
CA LEU A 115 8.25 4.50 5.89
C LEU A 115 8.24 5.52 7.02
N GLN A 116 8.36 5.05 8.26
CA GLN A 116 8.35 5.93 9.42
C GLN A 116 9.62 6.74 9.51
N ARG A 117 10.78 6.09 9.32
CA ARG A 117 12.06 6.77 9.42
C ARG A 117 12.20 7.89 8.40
N PHE A 118 11.72 7.68 7.19
CA PHE A 118 11.84 8.68 6.13
C PHE A 118 10.67 9.67 6.11
N GLY A 119 9.70 9.51 7.02
CA GLY A 119 8.60 10.47 7.14
C GLY A 119 7.70 10.52 5.94
N LEU A 120 7.38 9.36 5.35
CA LEU A 120 6.67 9.33 4.09
C LEU A 120 5.15 9.28 4.22
N MET A 121 4.62 9.17 5.44
CA MET A 121 3.17 9.07 5.62
C MET A 121 2.58 10.41 6.01
N GLY A 122 1.58 10.85 5.25
CA GLY A 122 0.84 12.05 5.58
C GLY A 122 -0.14 11.82 6.75
N PRO A 123 -0.79 12.89 7.22
CA PRO A 123 -1.74 12.77 8.32
C PRO A 123 -2.87 11.82 7.97
N GLY A 124 -3.22 10.95 8.92
CA GLY A 124 -4.28 9.98 8.69
C GLY A 124 -3.96 8.93 7.65
N GLY A 125 -2.69 8.77 7.27
CA GLY A 125 -2.30 7.84 6.22
C GLY A 125 -2.61 6.40 6.58
N ILE A 126 -2.85 5.60 5.55
CA ILE A 126 -3.25 4.21 5.69
C ILE A 126 -2.21 3.32 5.04
N ILE A 127 -1.85 2.24 5.74
CA ILE A 127 -0.94 1.23 5.20
C ILE A 127 -1.68 -0.09 5.14
N VAL A 128 -1.67 -0.73 3.98
CA VAL A 128 -2.29 -2.03 3.78
C VAL A 128 -1.19 -3.05 3.65
N CYS A 129 -1.14 -4.00 4.60
CA CYS A 129 -0.15 -5.06 4.59
C CYS A 129 -0.80 -6.38 4.20
N GLU A 130 -0.20 -7.08 3.27
CA GLU A 130 -0.72 -8.35 2.79
C GLU A 130 0.35 -9.42 2.97
N ASP A 131 0.05 -10.49 3.71
CA ASP A 131 1.03 -11.52 4.01
C ASP A 131 0.32 -12.79 4.45
N GLU A 132 1.09 -13.88 4.55
CA GLU A 132 0.58 -15.14 5.08
C GLU A 132 0.72 -15.24 6.61
N LYS A 133 1.31 -14.24 7.25
CA LYS A 133 1.53 -14.25 8.69
C LYS A 133 0.23 -13.97 9.43
N ALA A 134 -0.08 -14.82 10.41
CA ALA A 134 -1.36 -14.74 11.11
C ALA A 134 -1.47 -13.55 12.06
N GLU A 135 -0.36 -13.17 12.74
CA GLU A 135 -0.43 -12.04 13.65
C GLU A 135 -0.48 -10.73 12.89
N PRO A 136 -1.25 -9.76 13.36
CA PRO A 136 -1.31 -8.47 12.69
C PRO A 136 0.03 -7.75 12.77
N TYR A 137 0.36 -7.01 11.73
CA TYR A 137 1.48 -6.09 11.79
C TYR A 137 1.07 -4.87 12.60
N THR A 138 2.04 -4.29 13.32
CA THR A 138 1.80 -3.09 14.12
C THR A 138 2.92 -2.09 13.84
N LEU A 139 2.63 -0.84 14.14
CA LEU A 139 3.62 0.22 13.99
C LEU A 139 3.28 1.31 14.98
N ALA A 140 4.29 1.84 15.67
CA ALA A 140 4.07 2.89 16.66
C ALA A 140 3.39 4.08 16.00
N GLY A 141 2.36 4.60 16.64
CA GLY A 141 1.60 5.72 16.11
C GLY A 141 0.48 5.34 15.17
N TYR A 142 0.24 4.04 15.00
CA TYR A 142 -0.80 3.55 14.09
C TYR A 142 -1.77 2.64 14.82
N ALA A 143 -3.03 2.72 14.44
CA ALA A 143 -4.07 1.83 14.95
C ALA A 143 -4.32 0.73 13.92
N VAL A 144 -4.56 -0.48 14.40
CA VAL A 144 -4.95 -1.60 13.52
C VAL A 144 -6.45 -1.47 13.28
N LYS A 145 -6.83 -1.08 12.08
CA LYS A 145 -8.24 -0.88 11.74
C LYS A 145 -8.91 -2.13 11.22
N LYS A 146 -8.13 -3.04 10.68
CA LYS A 146 -8.66 -4.27 10.13
C LYS A 146 -7.57 -5.32 10.14
N HIS A 147 -7.95 -6.56 10.43
CA HIS A 147 -7.06 -7.70 10.32
C HIS A 147 -7.92 -8.91 10.00
N GLU A 148 -7.86 -9.38 8.75
CA GLU A 148 -8.74 -10.46 8.30
C GLU A 148 -8.02 -11.43 7.39
N LYS A 149 -8.52 -12.65 7.38
CA LYS A 149 -7.94 -13.74 6.61
C LYS A 149 -8.80 -14.02 5.38
N TYR A 150 -8.13 -14.17 4.24
CA TYR A 150 -8.76 -14.55 2.98
C TYR A 150 -7.93 -15.71 2.40
N GLY A 151 -8.43 -16.93 2.52
CA GLY A 151 -7.63 -18.09 2.14
C GLY A 151 -6.41 -18.20 3.04
N ARG A 152 -5.23 -18.12 2.46
CA ARG A 152 -3.98 -18.13 3.22
C ARG A 152 -3.46 -16.75 3.53
N ILE A 153 -4.11 -15.73 2.99
CA ILE A 153 -3.60 -14.37 3.05
C ILE A 153 -4.27 -13.64 4.20
N TYR A 154 -3.49 -12.87 4.96
CA TYR A 154 -4.01 -11.98 5.99
C TYR A 154 -3.79 -10.56 5.53
N ILE A 155 -4.81 -9.73 5.68
CA ILE A 155 -4.75 -8.30 5.40
C ILE A 155 -4.76 -7.57 6.72
N THR A 156 -3.77 -6.73 6.96
CA THR A 156 -3.75 -5.81 8.09
C THR A 156 -3.79 -4.39 7.54
N ILE A 157 -4.75 -3.61 8.00
CA ILE A 157 -4.86 -2.21 7.62
C ILE A 157 -4.52 -1.36 8.83
N LEU A 158 -3.50 -0.52 8.69
CA LEU A 158 -3.03 0.37 9.73
C LEU A 158 -3.39 1.80 9.36
N GLU A 159 -3.84 2.58 10.33
CA GLU A 159 -4.15 3.98 10.09
C GLU A 159 -3.37 4.84 11.07
N LYS A 160 -2.68 5.85 10.55
CA LYS A 160 -1.88 6.75 11.37
C LYS A 160 -2.78 7.55 12.29
N MET A 161 -2.46 7.52 13.58
CA MET A 161 -3.25 8.21 14.56
C MET A 161 -2.96 9.69 14.52
N ASP A 162 -3.97 10.46 14.88
CA ASP A 162 -3.87 11.91 14.87
C ASP A 162 -2.93 12.35 15.97
N GLU A 163 -1.83 13.04 15.59
CA GLU A 163 -0.89 13.53 16.57
C GLU A 163 -1.49 14.63 17.41
N GLY A 164 -2.42 15.37 16.83
CA GLY A 164 -3.07 16.41 17.60
C GLY A 164 -3.84 15.87 18.78
N GLY A 165 -4.31 14.63 18.66
CA GLY A 165 -5.01 14.00 19.75
C GLY A 165 -4.15 13.79 20.96
N GLU A 166 -2.85 13.65 20.74
CA GLU A 166 -1.98 13.48 21.86
C GLU A 166 -1.91 14.69 22.70
N GLY A 167 -1.90 15.81 22.09
CA GLY A 167 -1.80 17.04 22.81
C GLY A 167 -3.00 17.26 23.70
N ASN A 168 -4.03 16.52 23.48
CA ASN A 168 -5.22 16.68 24.26
C ASN A 168 -5.26 15.82 25.46
N GLU A 169 -4.37 14.93 25.58
CA GLU A 169 -4.45 14.10 26.67
C GLU A 169 -4.19 14.70 27.85
N PRO A 170 -4.79 14.74 28.49
CA PRO A 170 -4.67 15.38 29.37
C PRO A 170 -4.53 15.30 30.44
N GLU A 171 -4.58 15.42 30.16
CA GLU A 171 -4.33 15.43 30.72
C GLU A 171 -4.74 15.20 31.55
#